data_0485b71019e5577786b7a4417683a16a
#
_entry.id   0485b71019e5577786b7a4417683a16a
#
_cell.length_a   1.000
_cell.length_b   1.000
_cell.length_c   1.000
_cell.angle_alpha   90.00
_cell.angle_beta   90.00
_cell.angle_gamma   90.00
#
_symmetry.space_group_name_H-M   'P 1'
#
loop_
_entity.id
_entity.type
_entity.pdbx_description
1 polymer ?
#
loop_
_entity_poly.entity_id
_entity_poly.type
_entity_poly.pdbx_seq_one_letter_code
_entity_poly.pdbx_strand_id
1 'polypeptide(L)'
;GIALIIPIMSTILEQSGTIKTQLSLFLPFITQLSVSDFIILGIVSLLIFYLFKALVIIFYIFKKSKLEANIQYSLSGKLFKYYLNESYEFHIENNSSFLLRNVTQETDNLKHATNAFIGLLSELFIMIGIIIFLLFFEWMSTIIIICAGLLIYFFYNYLIKKRIKYWGDKRYHHAGILMKHASQGFGIIKVLKLMRLESIFFEKFDDHNLKRSLMLKNYEISLGLPRVILEYFTVL
;
A
#
# COMPACT_ATOMS: atom_id res chain seq x y z
N GLY A 1 8.09 17.80 5.32
CA GLY A 1 9.06 17.75 6.41
C GLY A 1 10.39 18.40 6.07
N ILE A 2 11.08 17.91 5.04
CA ILE A 2 12.41 18.40 4.62
C ILE A 2 12.35 19.87 4.19
N ALA A 3 11.30 20.28 3.50
CA ALA A 3 11.13 21.68 3.04
C ALA A 3 11.10 22.71 4.18
N LEU A 4 10.78 22.32 5.42
CA LEU A 4 10.83 23.21 6.59
C LEU A 4 12.22 23.27 7.24
N ILE A 5 13.06 22.28 6.99
CA ILE A 5 14.44 22.25 7.51
C ILE A 5 15.34 23.18 6.70
N ILE A 6 15.13 23.29 5.39
CA ILE A 6 15.94 24.12 4.49
C ILE A 6 15.98 25.59 4.93
N PRO A 7 14.87 26.30 5.21
CA PRO A 7 14.91 27.69 5.67
C PRO A 7 15.64 27.85 7.01
N ILE A 8 15.54 26.87 7.92
CA ILE A 8 16.24 26.94 9.21
C ILE A 8 17.73 26.69 9.03
N MET A 9 18.13 25.72 8.18
CA MET A 9 19.52 25.49 7.84
C MET A 9 20.12 26.69 7.11
N SER A 10 19.41 27.33 6.20
CA SER A 10 19.90 28.52 5.51
C SER A 10 20.08 29.71 6.47
N THR A 11 19.19 29.90 7.46
CA THR A 11 19.39 30.93 8.50
C THR A 11 20.56 30.66 9.44
N ILE A 12 20.92 29.40 9.65
CA ILE A 12 22.10 29.00 10.45
C ILE A 12 23.39 29.18 9.66
N LEU A 13 23.37 28.84 8.36
CA LEU A 13 24.55 28.90 7.48
C LEU A 13 24.83 30.30 6.92
N GLU A 14 23.81 31.02 6.55
CA GLU A 14 23.91 32.41 6.08
C GLU A 14 23.59 33.34 7.24
N GLN A 15 24.54 33.90 7.91
CA GLN A 15 24.34 34.98 8.92
C GLN A 15 23.51 36.18 8.41
N SER A 16 22.89 36.07 7.26
CA SER A 16 22.16 37.10 6.58
C SER A 16 20.67 37.13 6.96
N GLY A 17 20.22 38.27 7.42
CA GLY A 17 18.86 38.56 7.88
C GLY A 17 17.76 38.51 6.82
N THR A 18 18.00 37.95 5.62
CA THR A 18 17.03 37.94 4.49
C THR A 18 15.74 37.18 4.82
N ILE A 19 15.82 36.06 5.47
CA ILE A 19 14.63 35.27 5.86
C ILE A 19 13.92 35.96 7.05
N LYS A 20 14.69 36.52 7.98
CA LYS A 20 14.15 37.30 9.10
C LYS A 20 13.39 38.51 8.60
N THR A 21 13.89 39.21 7.59
CA THR A 21 13.22 40.36 6.98
C THR A 21 11.98 39.99 6.17
N GLN A 22 11.96 38.87 5.47
CA GLN A 22 10.75 38.40 4.77
C GLN A 22 9.67 37.92 5.74
N LEU A 23 10.02 37.21 6.81
CA LEU A 23 9.08 36.78 7.85
C LEU A 23 8.58 37.94 8.71
N SER A 24 9.35 38.98 8.88
CA SER A 24 8.94 40.19 9.62
C SER A 24 7.82 40.96 8.93
N LEU A 25 7.63 40.81 7.63
CA LEU A 25 6.48 41.35 6.89
C LEU A 25 5.16 40.69 7.31
N PHE A 26 5.19 39.44 7.70
CA PHE A 26 4.01 38.70 8.14
C PHE A 26 3.85 38.68 9.69
N LEU A 27 4.97 38.80 10.44
CA LEU A 27 5.00 38.72 11.89
C LEU A 27 5.95 39.79 12.46
N PRO A 28 5.47 41.01 12.71
CA PRO A 28 6.29 42.16 13.16
C PRO A 28 7.08 41.89 14.45
N PHE A 29 6.61 40.99 15.29
CA PHE A 29 7.25 40.57 16.55
C PHE A 29 8.66 39.98 16.35
N ILE A 30 8.94 39.42 15.17
CA ILE A 30 10.22 38.73 14.87
C ILE A 30 11.41 39.73 14.77
N THR A 31 11.17 40.99 14.51
CA THR A 31 12.23 42.02 14.36
C THR A 31 13.00 42.25 15.66
N GLN A 32 12.35 42.11 16.80
CA GLN A 32 12.95 42.37 18.13
C GLN A 32 13.74 41.19 18.71
N LEU A 33 13.66 39.99 18.09
CA LEU A 33 14.34 38.77 18.58
C LEU A 33 15.82 38.79 18.19
N SER A 34 16.66 38.30 19.11
CA SER A 34 18.07 37.97 18.76
C SER A 34 18.10 36.82 17.74
N VAL A 35 19.23 36.67 17.04
CA VAL A 35 19.39 35.58 16.07
C VAL A 35 19.25 34.21 16.76
N SER A 36 19.78 34.08 17.98
CA SER A 36 19.66 32.86 18.78
C SER A 36 18.23 32.53 19.15
N ASP A 37 17.43 33.55 19.59
CA ASP A 37 16.04 33.35 19.96
C ASP A 37 15.18 32.99 18.75
N PHE A 38 15.47 33.58 17.59
CA PHE A 38 14.82 33.24 16.33
C PHE A 38 15.06 31.78 15.92
N ILE A 39 16.29 31.28 16.06
CA ILE A 39 16.62 29.88 15.77
C ILE A 39 15.91 28.94 16.75
N ILE A 40 15.91 29.26 18.06
CA ILE A 40 15.22 28.46 19.09
C ILE A 40 13.71 28.41 18.79
N LEU A 41 13.11 29.54 18.47
CA LEU A 41 11.67 29.62 18.12
C LEU A 41 11.38 28.78 16.85
N GLY A 42 12.25 28.81 15.86
CA GLY A 42 12.14 27.98 14.68
C GLY A 42 12.19 26.49 14.99
N ILE A 43 13.12 26.05 15.83
CA ILE A 43 13.24 24.64 16.26
C ILE A 43 12.00 24.23 17.07
N VAL A 44 11.57 25.03 18.02
CA VAL A 44 10.37 24.75 18.84
C VAL A 44 9.12 24.67 17.97
N SER A 45 8.94 25.58 17.01
CA SER A 45 7.81 25.55 16.10
C SER A 45 7.80 24.28 15.22
N LEU A 46 8.98 23.83 14.75
CA LEU A 46 9.14 22.57 14.04
C LEU A 46 8.74 21.38 14.94
N LEU A 47 9.22 21.32 16.16
CA LEU A 47 8.89 20.24 17.09
C LEU A 47 7.37 20.17 17.33
N ILE A 48 6.72 21.30 17.56
CA ILE A 48 5.26 21.36 17.73
C ILE A 48 4.55 20.89 16.47
N PHE A 49 4.99 21.32 15.29
CA PHE A 49 4.41 20.90 14.01
C PHE A 49 4.57 19.39 13.78
N TYR A 50 5.74 18.82 14.06
CA TYR A 50 5.96 17.37 13.93
C TYR A 50 5.16 16.56 14.97
N LEU A 51 5.01 17.08 16.19
CA LEU A 51 4.15 16.48 17.20
C LEU A 51 2.69 16.46 16.74
N PHE A 52 2.18 17.60 16.25
CA PHE A 52 0.83 17.68 15.69
C PHE A 52 0.64 16.71 14.51
N LYS A 53 1.61 16.67 13.57
CA LYS A 53 1.62 15.73 12.47
C LYS A 53 1.56 14.27 12.96
N ALA A 54 2.34 13.93 13.99
CA ALA A 54 2.35 12.58 14.56
C ALA A 54 0.98 12.21 15.15
N LEU A 55 0.34 13.12 15.89
CA LEU A 55 -1.00 12.91 16.44
C LEU A 55 -2.05 12.66 15.33
N VAL A 56 -2.01 13.45 14.27
CA VAL A 56 -2.91 13.28 13.11
C VAL A 56 -2.69 11.91 12.45
N ILE A 57 -1.44 11.49 12.26
CA ILE A 57 -1.11 10.18 11.68
C ILE A 57 -1.59 9.05 12.59
N ILE A 58 -1.38 9.13 13.89
CA ILE A 58 -1.86 8.14 14.87
C ILE A 58 -3.39 8.02 14.81
N PHE A 59 -4.09 9.15 14.78
CA PHE A 59 -5.54 9.19 14.67
C PHE A 59 -6.03 8.56 13.35
N TYR A 60 -5.37 8.87 12.25
CA TYR A 60 -5.64 8.26 10.94
C TYR A 60 -5.46 6.74 10.97
N ILE A 61 -4.32 6.25 11.50
CA ILE A 61 -4.04 4.82 11.61
C ILE A 61 -5.11 4.12 12.46
N PHE A 62 -5.48 4.72 13.60
CA PHE A 62 -6.51 4.18 14.48
C PHE A 62 -7.87 4.05 13.77
N LYS A 63 -8.32 5.11 13.08
CA LYS A 63 -9.60 5.11 12.35
C LYS A 63 -9.59 4.12 11.20
N LYS A 64 -8.51 4.06 10.44
CA LYS A 64 -8.30 3.14 9.33
C LYS A 64 -8.35 1.69 9.80
N SER A 65 -7.56 1.33 10.82
CA SER A 65 -7.52 -0.04 11.36
C SER A 65 -8.86 -0.47 11.95
N LYS A 66 -9.58 0.45 12.61
CA LYS A 66 -10.94 0.18 13.12
C LYS A 66 -11.92 -0.10 11.98
N LEU A 67 -11.85 0.66 10.90
CA LEU A 67 -12.69 0.44 9.71
C LEU A 67 -12.42 -0.93 9.08
N GLU A 68 -11.15 -1.28 8.87
CA GLU A 68 -10.71 -2.56 8.31
C GLU A 68 -11.19 -3.75 9.14
N ALA A 69 -11.01 -3.67 10.47
CA ALA A 69 -11.46 -4.71 11.41
C ALA A 69 -12.99 -4.87 11.39
N ASN A 70 -13.73 -3.76 11.35
CA ASN A 70 -15.19 -3.79 11.30
C ASN A 70 -15.71 -4.40 10.00
N ILE A 71 -15.09 -4.10 8.85
CA ILE A 71 -15.45 -4.68 7.55
C ILE A 71 -15.24 -6.20 7.60
N GLN A 72 -14.07 -6.65 8.04
CA GLN A 72 -13.75 -8.07 8.13
C GLN A 72 -14.74 -8.79 9.07
N TYR A 73 -14.94 -8.28 10.28
CA TYR A 73 -15.85 -8.84 11.27
C TYR A 73 -17.30 -8.94 10.73
N SER A 74 -17.82 -7.83 10.21
CA SER A 74 -19.19 -7.76 9.74
C SER A 74 -19.43 -8.68 8.53
N LEU A 75 -18.50 -8.70 7.58
CA LEU A 75 -18.64 -9.49 6.36
C LEU A 75 -18.50 -10.98 6.63
N SER A 76 -17.48 -11.39 7.40
CA SER A 76 -17.28 -12.79 7.77
C SER A 76 -18.50 -13.34 8.52
N GLY A 77 -19.01 -12.59 9.50
CA GLY A 77 -20.18 -13.00 10.25
C GLY A 77 -21.47 -13.09 9.39
N LYS A 78 -21.67 -12.11 8.48
CA LYS A 78 -22.82 -12.13 7.56
C LYS A 78 -22.74 -13.29 6.58
N LEU A 79 -21.57 -13.56 5.99
CA LEU A 79 -21.40 -14.68 5.06
C LEU A 79 -21.59 -16.02 5.75
N PHE A 80 -21.03 -16.19 6.94
CA PHE A 80 -21.20 -17.42 7.70
C PHE A 80 -22.67 -17.65 8.06
N LYS A 81 -23.35 -16.62 8.57
CA LYS A 81 -24.79 -16.68 8.85
C LYS A 81 -25.61 -16.99 7.59
N TYR A 82 -25.27 -16.37 6.46
CA TYR A 82 -25.92 -16.62 5.18
C TYR A 82 -25.80 -18.10 4.78
N TYR A 83 -24.58 -18.63 4.77
CA TYR A 83 -24.34 -20.05 4.44
C TYR A 83 -25.04 -21.01 5.39
N LEU A 84 -25.10 -20.71 6.69
CA LEU A 84 -25.82 -21.58 7.64
C LEU A 84 -27.34 -21.63 7.40
N ASN A 85 -27.91 -20.60 6.79
CA ASN A 85 -29.35 -20.53 6.50
C ASN A 85 -29.71 -21.03 5.10
N GLU A 86 -28.72 -21.40 4.28
CA GLU A 86 -28.96 -21.96 2.96
C GLU A 86 -29.52 -23.40 3.03
N SER A 87 -30.14 -23.84 1.93
CA SER A 87 -30.72 -25.17 1.82
C SER A 87 -29.67 -26.29 1.89
N TYR A 88 -30.07 -27.48 2.27
CA TYR A 88 -29.20 -28.64 2.27
C TYR A 88 -28.64 -28.97 0.86
N GLU A 89 -29.42 -28.72 -0.19
CA GLU A 89 -28.98 -28.89 -1.59
C GLU A 89 -27.79 -27.98 -1.90
N PHE A 90 -27.83 -26.71 -1.47
CA PHE A 90 -26.69 -25.79 -1.59
C PHE A 90 -25.40 -26.38 -0.97
N HIS A 91 -25.51 -27.04 0.20
CA HIS A 91 -24.35 -27.63 0.86
C HIS A 91 -23.84 -28.92 0.20
N ILE A 92 -24.69 -29.64 -0.53
CA ILE A 92 -24.27 -30.79 -1.36
C ILE A 92 -23.52 -30.31 -2.60
N GLU A 93 -23.98 -29.26 -3.24
CA GLU A 93 -23.40 -28.71 -4.47
C GLU A 93 -22.09 -27.95 -4.20
N ASN A 94 -21.96 -27.32 -3.04
CA ASN A 94 -20.83 -26.48 -2.69
C ASN A 94 -19.89 -27.19 -1.70
N ASN A 95 -18.62 -27.26 -2.07
CA ASN A 95 -17.61 -27.84 -1.19
C ASN A 95 -17.41 -26.97 0.06
N SER A 96 -17.47 -27.56 1.25
CA SER A 96 -17.27 -26.90 2.54
C SER A 96 -15.96 -26.11 2.63
N SER A 97 -14.88 -26.60 2.00
CA SER A 97 -13.59 -25.89 1.93
C SER A 97 -13.69 -24.59 1.14
N PHE A 98 -14.54 -24.54 0.11
CA PHE A 98 -14.79 -23.33 -0.65
C PHE A 98 -15.59 -22.30 0.17
N LEU A 99 -16.63 -22.74 0.86
CA LEU A 99 -17.42 -21.89 1.75
C LEU A 99 -16.58 -21.34 2.91
N LEU A 100 -15.75 -22.18 3.52
CA LEU A 100 -14.83 -21.76 4.57
C LEU A 100 -13.83 -20.73 4.06
N ARG A 101 -13.24 -20.93 2.88
CA ARG A 101 -12.35 -19.98 2.24
C ARG A 101 -13.01 -18.62 2.04
N ASN A 102 -14.26 -18.60 1.57
CA ASN A 102 -15.00 -17.36 1.36
C ASN A 102 -15.22 -16.59 2.67
N VAL A 103 -15.57 -17.28 3.74
CA VAL A 103 -15.81 -16.67 5.06
C VAL A 103 -14.52 -16.14 5.69
N THR A 104 -13.37 -16.77 5.44
CA THR A 104 -12.11 -16.42 6.08
C THR A 104 -11.19 -15.64 5.14
N GLN A 105 -10.73 -16.26 4.06
CA GLN A 105 -9.67 -15.75 3.21
C GLN A 105 -10.15 -14.63 2.26
N GLU A 106 -11.35 -14.79 1.68
CA GLU A 106 -11.86 -13.76 0.76
C GLU A 106 -12.31 -12.49 1.51
N THR A 107 -12.77 -12.62 2.75
CA THR A 107 -13.06 -11.48 3.62
C THR A 107 -11.77 -10.74 4.03
N ASP A 108 -10.68 -11.47 4.25
CA ASP A 108 -9.35 -10.88 4.52
C ASP A 108 -8.79 -10.19 3.26
N ASN A 109 -8.95 -10.79 2.08
CA ASN A 109 -8.60 -10.18 0.82
C ASN A 109 -9.35 -8.86 0.58
N LEU A 110 -10.64 -8.80 0.93
CA LEU A 110 -11.42 -7.55 0.84
C LEU A 110 -10.92 -6.49 1.82
N LYS A 111 -10.53 -6.86 3.04
CA LYS A 111 -9.87 -5.95 3.98
C LYS A 111 -8.59 -5.36 3.37
N HIS A 112 -7.74 -6.19 2.76
CA HIS A 112 -6.53 -5.73 2.08
C HIS A 112 -6.83 -4.82 0.88
N ALA A 113 -7.87 -5.12 0.10
CA ALA A 113 -8.32 -4.25 -0.99
C ALA A 113 -8.81 -2.90 -0.48
N THR A 114 -9.56 -2.89 0.63
CA THR A 114 -10.02 -1.65 1.29
C THR A 114 -8.82 -0.82 1.79
N ASN A 115 -7.83 -1.47 2.41
CA ASN A 115 -6.60 -0.82 2.85
C ASN A 115 -5.85 -0.16 1.68
N ALA A 116 -5.68 -0.88 0.58
CA ALA A 116 -5.05 -0.36 -0.62
C ALA A 116 -5.82 0.82 -1.22
N PHE A 117 -7.15 0.75 -1.25
CA PHE A 117 -8.00 1.84 -1.74
C PHE A 117 -7.89 3.10 -0.89
N ILE A 118 -7.95 2.97 0.45
CA ILE A 118 -7.76 4.10 1.37
C ILE A 118 -6.36 4.70 1.21
N GLY A 119 -5.33 3.85 1.07
CA GLY A 119 -3.96 4.27 0.79
C GLY A 119 -3.86 5.09 -0.49
N LEU A 120 -4.45 4.60 -1.58
CA LEU A 120 -4.49 5.27 -2.86
C LEU A 120 -5.17 6.65 -2.76
N LEU A 121 -6.32 6.75 -2.09
CA LEU A 121 -6.98 8.04 -1.87
C LEU A 121 -6.08 9.00 -1.10
N SER A 122 -5.43 8.53 -0.03
CA SER A 122 -4.52 9.36 0.76
C SER A 122 -3.34 9.88 -0.08
N GLU A 123 -2.73 9.03 -0.90
CA GLU A 123 -1.64 9.40 -1.79
C GLU A 123 -2.09 10.40 -2.87
N LEU A 124 -3.29 10.22 -3.43
CA LEU A 124 -3.87 11.17 -4.38
C LEU A 124 -4.05 12.55 -3.77
N PHE A 125 -4.58 12.66 -2.54
CA PHE A 125 -4.72 13.96 -1.86
C PHE A 125 -3.37 14.63 -1.62
N ILE A 126 -2.37 13.87 -1.18
CA ILE A 126 -1.00 14.38 -0.97
C ILE A 126 -0.42 14.85 -2.31
N MET A 127 -0.56 14.06 -3.37
CA MET A 127 -0.06 14.39 -4.71
C MET A 127 -0.70 15.68 -5.24
N ILE A 128 -2.03 15.81 -5.14
CA ILE A 128 -2.75 17.01 -5.54
C ILE A 128 -2.24 18.23 -4.77
N GLY A 129 -2.07 18.12 -3.45
CA GLY A 129 -1.53 19.18 -2.62
C GLY A 129 -0.13 19.63 -3.04
N ILE A 130 0.76 18.65 -3.35
CA ILE A 130 2.12 18.93 -3.82
C ILE A 130 2.08 19.61 -5.21
N ILE A 131 1.26 19.12 -6.13
CA ILE A 131 1.12 19.71 -7.48
C ILE A 131 0.63 21.15 -7.39
N ILE A 132 -0.42 21.42 -6.60
CA ILE A 132 -0.93 22.77 -6.41
C ILE A 132 0.18 23.68 -5.85
N PHE A 133 0.89 23.23 -4.82
CA PHE A 133 1.98 23.97 -4.22
C PHE A 133 3.08 24.30 -5.25
N LEU A 134 3.54 23.32 -6.02
CA LEU A 134 4.58 23.50 -7.01
C LEU A 134 4.15 24.42 -8.17
N LEU A 135 2.88 24.35 -8.60
CA LEU A 135 2.35 25.24 -9.63
C LEU A 135 2.39 26.73 -9.24
N PHE A 136 2.26 27.03 -7.93
CA PHE A 136 2.39 28.42 -7.45
C PHE A 136 3.83 28.94 -7.48
N PHE A 137 4.84 28.09 -7.30
CA PHE A 137 6.24 28.49 -7.24
C PHE A 137 6.94 28.37 -8.60
N GLU A 138 6.74 27.25 -9.31
CA GLU A 138 7.49 26.88 -10.52
C GLU A 138 6.57 26.11 -11.49
N TRP A 139 5.63 26.82 -12.12
CA TRP A 139 4.62 26.21 -12.99
C TRP A 139 5.20 25.46 -14.19
N MET A 140 6.27 26.00 -14.81
CA MET A 140 6.87 25.43 -16.01
C MET A 140 7.57 24.10 -15.73
N SER A 141 8.40 24.05 -14.68
CA SER A 141 9.08 22.85 -14.22
C SER A 141 8.09 21.78 -13.78
N THR A 142 7.01 22.19 -13.12
CA THR A 142 5.95 21.28 -12.65
C THR A 142 5.24 20.59 -13.81
N ILE A 143 4.88 21.33 -14.87
CA ILE A 143 4.24 20.75 -16.06
C ILE A 143 5.18 19.74 -16.73
N ILE A 144 6.47 20.06 -16.87
CA ILE A 144 7.46 19.15 -17.47
C ILE A 144 7.52 17.84 -16.68
N ILE A 145 7.61 17.92 -15.34
CA ILE A 145 7.67 16.74 -14.47
C ILE A 145 6.39 15.90 -14.59
N ILE A 146 5.21 16.53 -14.63
CA ILE A 146 3.93 15.82 -14.79
C ILE A 146 3.88 15.11 -16.15
N CYS A 147 4.26 15.78 -17.23
CA CYS A 147 4.29 15.21 -18.58
C CYS A 147 5.26 14.03 -18.65
N ALA A 148 6.47 14.17 -18.11
CA ALA A 148 7.45 13.09 -18.05
C ALA A 148 6.94 11.88 -17.26
N GLY A 149 6.34 12.09 -16.09
CA GLY A 149 5.74 11.05 -15.28
C GLY A 149 4.60 10.31 -15.99
N LEU A 150 3.72 11.04 -16.68
CA LEU A 150 2.65 10.45 -17.49
C LEU A 150 3.20 9.63 -18.65
N LEU A 151 4.22 10.09 -19.37
CA LEU A 151 4.86 9.34 -20.44
C LEU A 151 5.45 8.02 -19.93
N ILE A 152 6.18 8.05 -18.81
CA ILE A 152 6.74 6.84 -18.18
C ILE A 152 5.61 5.88 -17.77
N TYR A 153 4.53 6.39 -17.17
CA TYR A 153 3.38 5.58 -16.77
C TYR A 153 2.71 4.91 -17.97
N PHE A 154 2.43 5.63 -19.06
CA PHE A 154 1.81 5.06 -20.27
C PHE A 154 2.69 4.02 -20.92
N PHE A 155 4.00 4.28 -21.04
CA PHE A 155 4.96 3.36 -21.62
C PHE A 155 5.07 2.06 -20.79
N TYR A 156 5.20 2.20 -19.46
CA TYR A 156 5.23 1.06 -18.55
C TYR A 156 3.95 0.21 -18.64
N ASN A 157 2.79 0.88 -18.56
CA ASN A 157 1.50 0.20 -18.62
C ASN A 157 1.30 -0.55 -19.94
N TYR A 158 1.69 0.06 -21.06
CA TYR A 158 1.62 -0.57 -22.38
C TYR A 158 2.45 -1.85 -22.45
N LEU A 159 3.67 -1.84 -21.91
CA LEU A 159 4.58 -2.98 -21.98
C LEU A 159 4.22 -4.11 -21.01
N ILE A 160 3.77 -3.81 -19.81
CA ILE A 160 3.78 -4.77 -18.70
C ILE A 160 2.37 -5.19 -18.26
N LYS A 161 1.33 -4.40 -18.53
CA LYS A 161 -0.06 -4.68 -18.09
C LYS A 161 -0.54 -6.09 -18.44
N LYS A 162 -0.31 -6.56 -19.66
CA LYS A 162 -0.73 -7.89 -20.12
C LYS A 162 0.00 -9.00 -19.34
N ARG A 163 1.29 -8.81 -19.06
CA ARG A 163 2.12 -9.77 -18.32
C ARG A 163 1.70 -9.85 -16.85
N ILE A 164 1.49 -8.70 -16.21
CA ILE A 164 1.00 -8.64 -14.81
C ILE A 164 -0.32 -9.38 -14.68
N LYS A 165 -1.28 -9.13 -15.56
CA LYS A 165 -2.56 -9.84 -15.57
C LYS A 165 -2.36 -11.35 -15.74
N TYR A 166 -1.57 -11.77 -16.70
CA TYR A 166 -1.28 -13.19 -16.94
C TYR A 166 -0.68 -13.89 -15.71
N TRP A 167 0.34 -13.29 -15.07
CA TRP A 167 0.95 -13.86 -13.88
C TRP A 167 0.00 -13.85 -12.67
N GLY A 168 -0.82 -12.82 -12.54
CA GLY A 168 -1.84 -12.75 -11.52
C GLY A 168 -2.88 -13.88 -11.65
N ASP A 169 -3.44 -14.04 -12.86
CA ASP A 169 -4.44 -15.06 -13.15
C ASP A 169 -3.86 -16.48 -12.96
N LYS A 170 -2.64 -16.73 -13.43
CA LYS A 170 -1.97 -18.03 -13.27
C LYS A 170 -1.63 -18.32 -11.82
N ARG A 171 -1.16 -17.33 -11.07
CA ARG A 171 -0.94 -17.45 -9.61
C ARG A 171 -2.21 -17.87 -8.89
N TYR A 172 -3.33 -17.19 -9.18
CA TYR A 172 -4.62 -17.49 -8.58
C TYR A 172 -5.11 -18.90 -8.93
N HIS A 173 -5.00 -19.30 -10.19
CA HIS A 173 -5.33 -20.65 -10.65
C HIS A 173 -4.54 -21.73 -9.92
N HIS A 174 -3.21 -21.61 -9.88
CA HIS A 174 -2.36 -22.58 -9.16
C HIS A 174 -2.61 -22.60 -7.66
N ALA A 175 -2.93 -21.46 -7.04
CA ALA A 175 -3.31 -21.39 -5.63
C ALA A 175 -4.60 -22.18 -5.34
N GLY A 176 -5.58 -22.13 -6.22
CA GLY A 176 -6.81 -22.91 -6.10
C GLY A 176 -6.58 -24.41 -6.16
N ILE A 177 -5.76 -24.86 -7.13
CA ILE A 177 -5.40 -26.28 -7.28
C ILE A 177 -4.60 -26.79 -6.07
N LEU A 178 -3.65 -25.98 -5.61
CA LEU A 178 -2.84 -26.28 -4.42
C LEU A 178 -3.70 -26.49 -3.18
N MET A 179 -4.67 -25.59 -2.94
CA MET A 179 -5.62 -25.73 -1.84
C MET A 179 -6.47 -27.01 -1.97
N LYS A 180 -6.91 -27.33 -3.20
CA LYS A 180 -7.64 -28.57 -3.48
C LYS A 180 -6.81 -29.81 -3.12
N HIS A 181 -5.55 -29.90 -3.58
CA HIS A 181 -4.67 -31.05 -3.28
C HIS A 181 -4.37 -31.16 -1.79
N ALA A 182 -4.11 -30.04 -1.10
CA ALA A 182 -3.89 -30.04 0.34
C ALA A 182 -5.13 -30.54 1.10
N SER A 183 -6.30 -29.99 0.77
CA SER A 183 -7.57 -30.38 1.42
C SER A 183 -7.91 -31.86 1.16
N GLN A 184 -7.72 -32.34 -0.06
CA GLN A 184 -7.93 -33.74 -0.40
C GLN A 184 -6.93 -34.64 0.32
N GLY A 185 -5.63 -34.31 0.32
CA GLY A 185 -4.59 -35.06 1.01
C GLY A 185 -4.85 -35.22 2.50
N PHE A 186 -5.17 -34.14 3.18
CA PHE A 186 -5.52 -34.21 4.61
C PHE A 186 -6.84 -34.90 4.86
N GLY A 187 -7.82 -34.76 3.96
CA GLY A 187 -9.11 -35.46 4.11
C GLY A 187 -9.01 -36.98 4.05
N ILE A 188 -8.06 -37.49 3.27
CA ILE A 188 -7.84 -38.94 3.13
C ILE A 188 -6.53 -39.42 3.76
N ILE A 189 -6.00 -38.72 4.74
CA ILE A 189 -4.66 -38.94 5.32
C ILE A 189 -4.48 -40.39 5.81
N LYS A 190 -5.52 -41.01 6.39
CA LYS A 190 -5.51 -42.38 6.83
C LYS A 190 -5.24 -43.36 5.68
N VAL A 191 -5.90 -43.13 4.53
CA VAL A 191 -5.73 -43.96 3.33
C VAL A 191 -4.34 -43.77 2.74
N LEU A 192 -3.87 -42.51 2.65
CA LEU A 192 -2.54 -42.20 2.15
C LEU A 192 -1.45 -42.91 2.98
N LYS A 193 -1.57 -42.88 4.31
CA LYS A 193 -0.64 -43.57 5.20
C LYS A 193 -0.68 -45.12 5.05
N LEU A 194 -1.87 -45.68 4.92
CA LEU A 194 -2.01 -47.14 4.74
C LEU A 194 -1.46 -47.61 3.40
N MET A 195 -1.66 -46.82 2.33
CA MET A 195 -1.25 -47.18 0.98
C MET A 195 0.16 -46.66 0.61
N ARG A 196 0.82 -45.92 1.49
CA ARG A 196 2.14 -45.25 1.27
C ARG A 196 2.18 -44.40 0.02
N LEU A 197 1.12 -43.62 -0.21
CA LEU A 197 0.96 -42.75 -1.38
C LEU A 197 1.35 -41.29 -1.13
N GLU A 198 2.02 -40.99 -0.01
CA GLU A 198 2.38 -39.61 0.39
C GLU A 198 3.22 -38.89 -0.67
N SER A 199 4.19 -39.59 -1.27
CA SER A 199 5.07 -39.02 -2.30
C SER A 199 4.30 -38.56 -3.53
N ILE A 200 3.32 -39.35 -3.98
CA ILE A 200 2.51 -39.00 -5.16
C ILE A 200 1.66 -37.75 -4.90
N PHE A 201 1.08 -37.65 -3.71
CA PHE A 201 0.31 -36.46 -3.36
C PHE A 201 1.20 -35.24 -3.15
N PHE A 202 2.38 -35.43 -2.57
CA PHE A 202 3.38 -34.37 -2.42
C PHE A 202 3.86 -33.84 -3.77
N GLU A 203 4.20 -34.70 -4.72
CA GLU A 203 4.64 -34.29 -6.06
C GLU A 203 3.58 -33.43 -6.77
N LYS A 204 2.30 -33.84 -6.73
CA LYS A 204 1.19 -33.05 -7.28
C LYS A 204 1.04 -31.69 -6.62
N PHE A 205 1.20 -31.63 -5.32
CA PHE A 205 1.16 -30.38 -4.57
C PHE A 205 2.36 -29.51 -4.92
N ASP A 206 3.56 -30.07 -4.94
CA ASP A 206 4.82 -29.34 -5.16
C ASP A 206 4.93 -28.76 -6.57
N ASP A 207 4.49 -29.47 -7.59
CA ASP A 207 4.44 -28.94 -8.98
C ASP A 207 3.62 -27.63 -9.05
N HIS A 208 2.44 -27.64 -8.46
CA HIS A 208 1.60 -26.45 -8.45
C HIS A 208 2.13 -25.37 -7.50
N ASN A 209 2.80 -25.74 -6.40
CA ASN A 209 3.45 -24.83 -5.48
C ASN A 209 4.60 -24.08 -6.14
N LEU A 210 5.46 -24.79 -6.87
CA LEU A 210 6.55 -24.21 -7.65
C LEU A 210 6.02 -23.23 -8.73
N LYS A 211 5.04 -23.66 -9.51
CA LYS A 211 4.43 -22.82 -10.56
C LYS A 211 3.81 -21.56 -9.95
N ARG A 212 3.07 -21.68 -8.86
CA ARG A 212 2.52 -20.52 -8.12
C ARG A 212 3.61 -19.57 -7.65
N SER A 213 4.69 -20.09 -7.07
CA SER A 213 5.80 -19.30 -6.55
C SER A 213 6.54 -18.55 -7.67
N LEU A 214 6.76 -19.18 -8.82
CA LEU A 214 7.36 -18.52 -9.98
C LEU A 214 6.48 -17.40 -10.54
N MET A 215 5.16 -17.63 -10.63
CA MET A 215 4.23 -16.57 -11.06
C MET A 215 4.16 -15.42 -10.04
N LEU A 216 4.17 -15.74 -8.74
CA LEU A 216 4.23 -14.74 -7.68
C LEU A 216 5.49 -13.89 -7.77
N LYS A 217 6.68 -14.52 -7.91
CA LYS A 217 7.95 -13.81 -8.07
C LYS A 217 7.89 -12.80 -9.23
N ASN A 218 7.44 -13.24 -10.41
CA ASN A 218 7.39 -12.39 -11.59
C ASN A 218 6.38 -11.24 -11.42
N TYR A 219 5.26 -11.51 -10.75
CA TYR A 219 4.24 -10.53 -10.43
C TYR A 219 4.78 -9.45 -9.49
N GLU A 220 5.42 -9.84 -8.37
CA GLU A 220 5.99 -8.91 -7.38
C GLU A 220 7.14 -8.06 -7.96
N ILE A 221 8.04 -8.67 -8.72
CA ILE A 221 9.09 -7.92 -9.43
C ILE A 221 8.47 -6.84 -10.31
N SER A 222 7.44 -7.19 -11.07
CA SER A 222 6.80 -6.24 -11.98
C SER A 222 6.05 -5.12 -11.25
N LEU A 223 5.54 -5.34 -10.05
CA LEU A 223 4.94 -4.29 -9.25
C LEU A 223 5.98 -3.33 -8.64
N GLY A 224 7.18 -3.84 -8.34
CA GLY A 224 8.26 -3.04 -7.76
C GLY A 224 9.04 -2.18 -8.77
N LEU A 225 9.13 -2.62 -10.03
CA LEU A 225 9.92 -1.96 -11.08
C LEU A 225 9.58 -0.48 -11.31
N PRO A 226 8.30 -0.03 -11.35
CA PRO A 226 7.98 1.37 -11.61
C PRO A 226 8.61 2.34 -10.62
N ARG A 227 8.64 1.96 -9.35
CA ARG A 227 9.25 2.77 -8.30
C ARG A 227 10.74 2.98 -8.55
N VAL A 228 11.46 1.91 -8.83
CA VAL A 228 12.93 1.96 -9.08
C VAL A 228 13.24 2.79 -10.33
N ILE A 229 12.44 2.62 -11.38
CA ILE A 229 12.58 3.41 -12.62
C ILE A 229 12.36 4.90 -12.33
N LEU A 230 11.30 5.25 -11.61
CA LEU A 230 11.02 6.65 -11.25
C LEU A 230 12.12 7.23 -10.35
N GLU A 231 12.59 6.50 -9.34
CA GLU A 231 13.71 6.94 -8.49
C GLU A 231 14.97 7.25 -9.30
N TYR A 232 15.30 6.41 -10.29
CA TYR A 232 16.43 6.64 -11.17
C TYR A 232 16.28 7.94 -11.99
N PHE A 233 15.10 8.17 -12.57
CA PHE A 233 14.83 9.38 -13.35
C PHE A 233 14.71 10.66 -12.52
N THR A 234 14.47 10.56 -11.21
CA THR A 234 14.40 11.75 -10.34
C THR A 234 15.79 12.21 -9.86
N VAL A 235 16.83 11.38 -10.00
CA VAL A 235 18.22 11.70 -9.62
C VAL A 235 19.03 12.24 -10.81
N LEU A 236 18.60 11.98 -12.05
CA LEU A 236 19.18 12.52 -13.28
C LEU A 236 18.68 13.94 -13.56
#